data_7b318346f25052742b791e3effc9cce1
#
_entry.id   7b318346f25052742b791e3effc9cce1
#
_cell.length_a   1.000
_cell.length_b   1.000
_cell.length_c   1.000
_cell.angle_alpha   90.00
_cell.angle_beta   90.00
_cell.angle_gamma   90.00
#
_symmetry.space_group_name_H-M   'P 1'
#
loop_
_entity.id
_entity.type
_entity.pdbx_description
1 polymer ?
#
loop_
_entity_poly.entity_id
_entity_poly.type
_entity_poly.pdbx_seq_one_letter_code
_entity_poly.pdbx_strand_id
1 'polypeptide(L)'
;MSDPHDEDFLKEITDMLDKPEASAPRTPPVTHRRPRRRRRFPWLACGTMLLTGALIFACFRYVQDRGRESAASTTPTTTVAGEGDTLTIAAAGDVNVTQALLDSARGADGSYDFSRMILGAAPLLSGADLTVADLEVNFCGAPYDPAAYNAPESLLTALSGAGVDLVQTANTVSVYNGVAGLSSTLAAVERAGLLPVGTFATEEQARQTKGFTMVEVKGFRVAFVAFTKGVGNLRLPEGAEGCVNLLYTDYNTTYQDVDTEGIRHILSQVQSEKPDIVIALLHWGSEYDSSVSKTQEEIRDLMLQGGVDVILGTHSHLVGPLEMTTAQGETMLTAYSLGNLLSTGEESEDSQGLVLKLEFTKKGDQTELTGYHYDPIYLAGNGRTGVGAFEILNIRDEISLYESQYVGRVSQEVYEALKQSLEQVEVSVKAREEEP
;
A
#
# COMPACT_ATOMS: atom_id res chain seq x y z
N MET A 1 -5.19 -46.27 25.74
CA MET A 1 -4.81 -45.98 27.14
C MET A 1 -4.84 -44.47 27.22
N SER A 2 -5.94 -43.93 27.69
CA SER A 2 -6.15 -42.49 27.91
C SER A 2 -5.45 -42.06 29.20
N ASP A 3 -4.83 -40.91 29.18
CA ASP A 3 -4.06 -40.36 30.31
C ASP A 3 -5.01 -39.96 31.43
N PRO A 4 -4.74 -40.34 32.70
CA PRO A 4 -5.62 -40.04 33.85
C PRO A 4 -5.77 -38.53 34.16
N HIS A 5 -4.94 -37.67 33.59
CA HIS A 5 -5.00 -36.19 33.80
C HIS A 5 -6.10 -35.49 33.03
N ASP A 6 -6.62 -36.07 31.96
CA ASP A 6 -7.68 -35.46 31.16
C ASP A 6 -9.08 -35.59 31.78
N GLU A 7 -9.31 -36.63 32.59
CA GLU A 7 -10.61 -36.81 33.24
C GLU A 7 -10.82 -35.86 34.44
N ASP A 8 -9.75 -35.53 35.17
CA ASP A 8 -9.84 -34.60 36.31
C ASP A 8 -10.06 -33.13 35.84
N PHE A 9 -9.52 -32.74 34.73
CA PHE A 9 -9.70 -31.38 34.15
C PHE A 9 -11.13 -31.14 33.64
N LEU A 10 -11.72 -32.13 33.00
CA LEU A 10 -13.12 -32.06 32.52
C LEU A 10 -14.14 -32.05 33.68
N LYS A 11 -13.82 -32.67 34.82
CA LYS A 11 -14.65 -32.66 35.99
C LYS A 11 -14.66 -31.31 36.72
N GLU A 12 -13.51 -30.64 36.75
CA GLU A 12 -13.35 -29.31 37.35
C GLU A 12 -14.13 -28.22 36.55
N ILE A 13 -14.21 -28.33 35.24
CA ILE A 13 -15.02 -27.44 34.40
C ILE A 13 -16.53 -27.67 34.59
N THR A 14 -16.94 -28.92 34.76
CA THR A 14 -18.37 -29.24 34.94
C THR A 14 -18.89 -28.75 36.29
N ASP A 15 -18.07 -28.84 37.36
CA ASP A 15 -18.42 -28.37 38.71
C ASP A 15 -18.44 -26.82 38.84
N MET A 16 -17.83 -26.09 37.92
CA MET A 16 -17.91 -24.62 37.84
C MET A 16 -19.21 -24.12 37.21
N LEU A 17 -19.83 -24.92 36.35
CA LEU A 17 -21.05 -24.53 35.62
C LEU A 17 -22.36 -24.79 36.38
N ASP A 18 -22.33 -25.62 37.46
CA ASP A 18 -23.52 -26.03 38.19
C ASP A 18 -23.77 -25.30 39.52
N LYS A 19 -23.14 -24.14 39.79
CA LYS A 19 -23.44 -23.33 40.97
C LYS A 19 -24.64 -22.40 40.74
N PRO A 20 -25.77 -22.55 41.48
CA PRO A 20 -26.89 -21.62 41.38
C PRO A 20 -26.53 -20.25 42.00
N GLU A 21 -26.86 -19.18 41.30
CA GLU A 21 -26.74 -17.79 41.78
C GLU A 21 -27.57 -17.57 43.05
N ALA A 22 -26.91 -17.14 44.10
CA ALA A 22 -27.55 -16.72 45.35
C ALA A 22 -28.17 -15.32 45.21
N SER A 23 -29.47 -15.21 45.39
CA SER A 23 -30.25 -13.99 45.36
C SER A 23 -29.87 -13.04 46.51
N ALA A 24 -29.46 -11.79 46.16
CA ALA A 24 -29.26 -10.71 47.11
C ALA A 24 -30.59 -10.00 47.49
N PRO A 25 -30.73 -9.48 48.71
CA PRO A 25 -31.97 -8.89 49.20
C PRO A 25 -32.22 -7.48 48.65
N ARG A 26 -33.49 -7.21 48.29
CA ARG A 26 -33.99 -5.92 47.81
C ARG A 26 -34.14 -4.91 48.98
N THR A 27 -33.46 -3.77 48.89
CA THR A 27 -33.73 -2.57 49.70
C THR A 27 -34.62 -1.58 48.92
N PRO A 28 -35.54 -0.86 49.60
CA PRO A 28 -36.49 0.03 48.92
C PRO A 28 -35.85 1.39 48.48
N PRO A 29 -36.45 2.12 47.51
CA PRO A 29 -35.84 3.28 46.91
C PRO A 29 -36.00 4.52 47.79
N VAL A 30 -34.89 5.18 48.09
CA VAL A 30 -34.87 6.56 48.67
C VAL A 30 -34.90 7.55 47.54
N THR A 31 -35.98 8.34 47.49
CA THR A 31 -36.15 9.45 46.55
C THR A 31 -35.42 10.69 47.05
N HIS A 32 -34.25 10.99 46.44
CA HIS A 32 -33.63 12.31 46.53
C HIS A 32 -33.81 13.08 45.25
N ARG A 33 -34.70 14.09 45.28
CA ARG A 33 -34.78 15.15 44.25
C ARG A 33 -33.50 15.95 44.30
N ARG A 34 -32.68 15.88 43.21
CA ARG A 34 -31.56 16.79 42.94
C ARG A 34 -32.04 17.95 42.03
N PRO A 35 -31.60 19.21 42.28
CA PRO A 35 -32.00 20.33 41.45
C PRO A 35 -31.36 20.25 40.05
N ARG A 36 -32.16 20.56 39.02
CA ARG A 36 -31.73 20.65 37.62
C ARG A 36 -30.73 21.80 37.46
N ARG A 37 -29.40 21.47 37.38
CA ARG A 37 -28.41 22.41 36.84
C ARG A 37 -28.58 22.47 35.32
N ARG A 38 -29.02 23.67 34.81
CA ARG A 38 -28.98 23.96 33.38
C ARG A 38 -27.52 23.91 32.90
N ARG A 39 -27.14 22.89 32.11
CA ARG A 39 -25.91 22.88 31.37
C ARG A 39 -26.03 23.96 30.27
N ARG A 40 -25.25 25.02 30.40
CA ARG A 40 -24.96 25.92 29.29
C ARG A 40 -24.06 25.15 28.32
N PHE A 41 -24.54 24.85 27.14
CA PHE A 41 -23.78 24.31 26.04
C PHE A 41 -22.80 25.41 25.58
N PRO A 42 -21.49 25.14 25.48
CA PRO A 42 -20.52 26.13 25.03
C PRO A 42 -20.58 26.27 23.51
N TRP A 43 -21.45 27.17 23.05
CA TRP A 43 -21.58 27.51 21.62
C TRP A 43 -20.27 28.08 21.01
N LEU A 44 -19.34 28.53 21.82
CA LEU A 44 -18.02 29.00 21.40
C LEU A 44 -17.08 27.89 20.90
N ALA A 45 -17.17 26.65 21.41
CA ALA A 45 -16.33 25.53 20.96
C ALA A 45 -16.76 24.95 19.61
N CYS A 46 -18.07 24.99 19.28
CA CYS A 46 -18.55 24.57 17.96
C CYS A 46 -18.22 25.60 16.86
N GLY A 47 -18.14 26.87 17.18
CA GLY A 47 -17.81 27.95 16.24
C GLY A 47 -16.33 27.88 15.77
N THR A 48 -15.42 27.51 16.65
CA THR A 48 -13.99 27.40 16.31
C THR A 48 -13.68 26.19 15.46
N MET A 49 -14.33 25.03 15.67
CA MET A 49 -14.16 23.84 14.80
C MET A 49 -14.72 24.07 13.40
N LEU A 50 -15.83 24.78 13.25
CA LEU A 50 -16.38 25.11 11.93
C LEU A 50 -15.54 26.15 11.18
N LEU A 51 -14.89 27.07 11.87
CA LEU A 51 -14.00 28.08 11.27
C LEU A 51 -12.66 27.47 10.83
N THR A 52 -12.09 26.52 11.59
CA THR A 52 -10.87 25.82 11.19
C THR A 52 -11.14 24.87 10.02
N GLY A 53 -12.23 24.13 10.02
CA GLY A 53 -12.65 23.29 8.89
C GLY A 53 -12.89 24.11 7.60
N ALA A 54 -13.52 25.27 7.72
CA ALA A 54 -13.75 26.19 6.58
C ALA A 54 -12.46 26.81 6.05
N LEU A 55 -11.46 27.09 6.93
CA LEU A 55 -10.15 27.61 6.52
C LEU A 55 -9.32 26.54 5.81
N ILE A 56 -9.32 25.31 6.30
CA ILE A 56 -8.63 24.17 5.66
C ILE A 56 -9.27 23.89 4.29
N PHE A 57 -10.59 23.88 4.20
CA PHE A 57 -11.30 23.70 2.93
C PHE A 57 -11.07 24.86 1.95
N ALA A 58 -11.00 26.10 2.45
CA ALA A 58 -10.68 27.27 1.63
C ALA A 58 -9.21 27.24 1.12
N CYS A 59 -8.26 26.81 1.95
CA CYS A 59 -6.87 26.61 1.53
C CYS A 59 -6.76 25.49 0.49
N PHE A 60 -7.48 24.39 0.69
CA PHE A 60 -7.51 23.27 -0.29
C PHE A 60 -8.13 23.73 -1.62
N ARG A 61 -9.24 24.49 -1.60
CA ARG A 61 -9.83 25.09 -2.80
C ARG A 61 -8.90 26.10 -3.46
N TYR A 62 -8.20 26.93 -2.68
CA TYR A 62 -7.25 27.92 -3.20
C TYR A 62 -6.05 27.27 -3.91
N VAL A 63 -5.56 26.15 -3.40
CA VAL A 63 -4.48 25.38 -4.06
C VAL A 63 -5.00 24.70 -5.33
N GLN A 64 -6.23 24.13 -5.31
CA GLN A 64 -6.86 23.56 -6.51
C GLN A 64 -7.19 24.62 -7.58
N ASP A 65 -7.65 25.81 -7.20
CA ASP A 65 -7.98 26.86 -8.15
C ASP A 65 -6.73 27.52 -8.76
N ARG A 66 -5.60 27.59 -8.04
CA ARG A 66 -4.33 28.02 -8.61
C ARG A 66 -3.77 27.06 -9.67
N GLY A 67 -4.04 25.76 -9.53
CA GLY A 67 -3.73 24.77 -10.58
C GLY A 67 -4.62 24.92 -11.81
N ARG A 68 -5.80 25.54 -11.70
CA ARG A 68 -6.74 25.76 -12.81
C ARG A 68 -6.60 27.12 -13.51
N GLU A 69 -6.11 28.15 -12.85
CA GLU A 69 -5.94 29.48 -13.45
C GLU A 69 -4.70 29.62 -14.35
N SER A 70 -3.81 28.60 -14.43
CA SER A 70 -2.72 28.58 -15.39
C SER A 70 -3.13 28.17 -16.82
N ALA A 71 -4.41 27.91 -17.06
CA ALA A 71 -4.91 27.38 -18.33
C ALA A 71 -5.81 28.35 -19.13
N ALA A 72 -5.72 29.65 -18.92
CA ALA A 72 -6.45 30.62 -19.75
C ALA A 72 -5.66 31.89 -20.04
N SER A 73 -4.71 31.78 -20.99
CA SER A 73 -4.23 32.93 -21.77
C SER A 73 -3.87 32.47 -23.18
N THR A 74 -4.81 32.63 -24.11
CA THR A 74 -4.62 32.39 -25.53
C THR A 74 -3.91 33.57 -26.14
N THR A 75 -2.61 33.41 -26.38
CA THR A 75 -1.84 34.16 -27.41
C THR A 75 -1.25 33.10 -28.35
N PRO A 76 -1.40 33.24 -29.69
CA PRO A 76 -0.83 32.27 -30.62
C PRO A 76 0.69 32.40 -30.62
N THR A 77 1.38 31.55 -29.91
CA THR A 77 2.81 31.39 -29.97
C THR A 77 3.14 30.36 -31.03
N THR A 78 3.94 30.72 -31.99
CA THR A 78 4.54 29.86 -32.99
C THR A 78 5.19 28.68 -32.30
N THR A 79 4.65 27.48 -32.57
CA THR A 79 5.10 26.19 -32.02
C THR A 79 6.51 25.93 -32.52
N VAL A 80 7.51 26.07 -31.64
CA VAL A 80 8.81 25.41 -31.79
C VAL A 80 8.53 23.92 -31.55
N ALA A 81 8.98 23.07 -32.47
CA ALA A 81 8.76 21.62 -32.42
C ALA A 81 9.26 21.02 -31.09
N GLY A 82 8.37 20.55 -30.29
CA GLY A 82 8.38 19.31 -29.54
C GLY A 82 9.05 19.23 -28.19
N GLU A 83 8.58 19.90 -27.17
CA GLU A 83 8.52 19.24 -25.84
C GLU A 83 7.25 18.39 -25.84
N GLY A 84 7.38 17.05 -25.73
CA GLY A 84 6.25 16.16 -25.57
C GLY A 84 5.58 16.37 -24.20
N ASP A 85 4.34 15.99 -24.05
CA ASP A 85 3.68 15.94 -22.73
C ASP A 85 4.40 14.93 -21.84
N THR A 86 4.59 15.26 -20.56
CA THR A 86 5.30 14.42 -19.59
C THR A 86 4.39 14.00 -18.46
N LEU A 87 4.54 12.73 -18.02
CA LEU A 87 3.86 12.15 -16.89
C LEU A 87 4.88 11.52 -15.96
N THR A 88 4.71 11.73 -14.65
CA THR A 88 5.50 11.09 -13.62
C THR A 88 4.64 10.17 -12.79
N ILE A 89 5.13 8.94 -12.54
CA ILE A 89 4.46 7.94 -11.70
C ILE A 89 5.43 7.50 -10.61
N ALA A 90 5.01 7.57 -9.35
CA ALA A 90 5.75 7.01 -8.24
C ALA A 90 5.17 5.65 -7.82
N ALA A 91 6.03 4.76 -7.39
CA ALA A 91 5.65 3.45 -6.87
C ALA A 91 6.40 3.16 -5.57
N ALA A 92 5.70 2.67 -4.58
CA ALA A 92 6.25 2.22 -3.31
C ALA A 92 5.82 0.78 -3.02
N GLY A 93 6.58 0.09 -2.17
CA GLY A 93 6.35 -1.32 -1.86
C GLY A 93 5.24 -1.58 -0.85
N ASP A 94 5.43 -2.63 -0.07
CA ASP A 94 4.43 -3.24 0.80
C ASP A 94 4.05 -2.34 1.98
N VAL A 95 2.75 -2.21 2.21
CA VAL A 95 2.15 -1.59 3.40
C VAL A 95 1.52 -2.67 4.24
N ASN A 96 2.19 -3.06 5.31
CA ASN A 96 1.74 -4.07 6.26
C ASN A 96 1.72 -3.49 7.68
N VAL A 97 0.68 -3.76 8.47
CA VAL A 97 0.55 -3.24 9.83
C VAL A 97 0.86 -4.34 10.84
N THR A 98 2.03 -4.24 11.48
CA THR A 98 2.40 -5.11 12.60
C THR A 98 1.84 -4.58 13.93
N GLN A 99 1.89 -5.39 14.98
CA GLN A 99 1.43 -4.97 16.31
C GLN A 99 2.19 -3.74 16.82
N ALA A 100 3.49 -3.66 16.55
CA ALA A 100 4.31 -2.51 16.96
C ALA A 100 3.87 -1.20 16.29
N LEU A 101 3.52 -1.26 14.99
CA LEU A 101 2.98 -0.11 14.25
C LEU A 101 1.58 0.27 14.76
N LEU A 102 0.71 -0.72 14.99
CA LEU A 102 -0.64 -0.48 15.52
C LEU A 102 -0.58 0.19 16.90
N ASP A 103 0.27 -0.31 17.79
CA ASP A 103 0.45 0.25 19.14
C ASP A 103 1.01 1.68 19.08
N SER A 104 1.97 1.92 18.18
CA SER A 104 2.57 3.26 17.98
C SER A 104 1.60 4.27 17.36
N ALA A 105 0.65 3.81 16.53
CA ALA A 105 -0.40 4.65 15.95
C ALA A 105 -1.50 5.02 16.95
N ARG A 106 -1.59 4.30 18.09
CA ARG A 106 -2.70 4.45 19.02
C ARG A 106 -2.57 5.71 19.88
N GLY A 107 -3.56 6.61 19.78
CA GLY A 107 -3.69 7.79 20.61
C GLY A 107 -4.22 7.48 22.02
N ALA A 108 -4.01 8.43 22.95
CA ALA A 108 -4.48 8.31 24.32
C ALA A 108 -6.01 8.26 24.45
N ASP A 109 -6.73 8.73 23.45
CA ASP A 109 -8.20 8.69 23.33
C ASP A 109 -8.73 7.40 22.70
N GLY A 110 -7.82 6.48 22.30
CA GLY A 110 -8.12 5.23 21.63
C GLY A 110 -8.30 5.35 20.11
N SER A 111 -8.12 6.52 19.52
CA SER A 111 -8.00 6.70 18.07
C SER A 111 -6.68 6.16 17.54
N TYR A 112 -6.56 6.03 16.21
CA TYR A 112 -5.31 5.63 15.54
C TYR A 112 -4.93 6.68 14.50
N ASP A 113 -3.63 7.01 14.43
CA ASP A 113 -3.06 7.95 13.46
C ASP A 113 -1.71 7.45 12.93
N PHE A 114 -1.66 7.11 11.64
CA PHE A 114 -0.45 6.66 10.94
C PHE A 114 0.27 7.80 10.21
N SER A 115 -0.29 9.01 10.18
CA SER A 115 0.22 10.12 9.34
C SER A 115 1.67 10.45 9.65
N ARG A 116 2.08 10.39 10.93
CA ARG A 116 3.45 10.67 11.34
C ARG A 116 4.44 9.66 10.79
N MET A 117 4.05 8.38 10.68
CA MET A 117 4.94 7.32 10.20
C MET A 117 5.30 7.52 8.74
N ILE A 118 4.32 8.00 7.93
CA ILE A 118 4.43 8.15 6.48
C ILE A 118 4.96 9.55 6.10
N LEU A 119 4.94 10.51 7.01
CA LEU A 119 5.27 11.91 6.73
C LEU A 119 6.62 12.10 6.03
N GLY A 120 7.65 11.31 6.42
CA GLY A 120 8.98 11.41 5.81
C GLY A 120 9.04 10.94 4.35
N ALA A 121 8.12 10.04 3.93
CA ALA A 121 7.98 9.62 2.54
C ALA A 121 7.06 10.55 1.72
N ALA A 122 6.25 11.39 2.36
CA ALA A 122 5.25 12.21 1.67
C ALA A 122 5.82 13.11 0.55
N PRO A 123 7.01 13.72 0.66
CA PRO A 123 7.59 14.49 -0.46
C PRO A 123 7.91 13.63 -1.69
N LEU A 124 8.27 12.35 -1.48
CA LEU A 124 8.57 11.40 -2.56
C LEU A 124 7.28 10.94 -3.24
N LEU A 125 6.26 10.61 -2.43
CA LEU A 125 4.97 10.10 -2.90
C LEU A 125 4.15 11.18 -3.59
N SER A 126 3.99 12.37 -2.98
CA SER A 126 3.22 13.48 -3.56
C SER A 126 3.95 14.23 -4.67
N GLY A 127 5.22 13.93 -4.93
CA GLY A 127 6.03 14.57 -5.94
C GLY A 127 5.83 14.04 -7.37
N ALA A 128 4.92 13.08 -7.56
CA ALA A 128 4.54 12.52 -8.86
C ALA A 128 3.09 12.89 -9.23
N ASP A 129 2.72 12.66 -10.49
CA ASP A 129 1.36 12.91 -10.99
C ASP A 129 0.39 11.78 -10.59
N LEU A 130 0.90 10.55 -10.39
CA LEU A 130 0.20 9.39 -9.84
C LEU A 130 1.16 8.62 -8.93
N THR A 131 0.63 8.05 -7.85
CA THR A 131 1.41 7.22 -6.91
C THR A 131 0.65 5.95 -6.54
N VAL A 132 1.36 4.80 -6.60
CA VAL A 132 0.82 3.48 -6.25
C VAL A 132 1.65 2.80 -5.16
N ALA A 133 0.99 2.04 -4.27
CA ALA A 133 1.63 1.18 -3.26
C ALA A 133 0.90 -0.16 -3.14
N ASP A 134 1.54 -1.20 -2.58
CA ASP A 134 0.86 -2.46 -2.26
C ASP A 134 0.25 -2.40 -0.86
N LEU A 135 -1.01 -2.82 -0.73
CA LEU A 135 -1.80 -2.73 0.50
C LEU A 135 -2.08 -4.12 1.07
N GLU A 136 -1.17 -4.64 1.89
CA GLU A 136 -1.26 -5.95 2.52
C GLU A 136 -2.02 -5.94 3.85
N VAL A 137 -3.17 -5.28 3.90
CA VAL A 137 -4.06 -5.26 5.04
C VAL A 137 -5.52 -5.23 4.60
N ASN A 138 -6.42 -5.67 5.50
CA ASN A 138 -7.86 -5.55 5.33
C ASN A 138 -8.45 -4.49 6.29
N PHE A 139 -9.66 -4.03 6.00
CA PHE A 139 -10.41 -3.05 6.81
C PHE A 139 -11.80 -3.59 7.15
N CYS A 140 -11.84 -4.39 8.22
CA CYS A 140 -13.06 -5.09 8.66
C CYS A 140 -13.75 -4.40 9.86
N GLY A 141 -13.24 -3.23 10.27
CA GLY A 141 -13.68 -2.54 11.48
C GLY A 141 -13.04 -3.11 12.75
N ALA A 142 -13.35 -2.50 13.90
CA ALA A 142 -12.83 -2.97 15.20
C ALA A 142 -13.48 -4.29 15.64
N PRO A 143 -12.78 -5.15 16.40
CA PRO A 143 -11.41 -4.94 16.89
C PRO A 143 -10.36 -5.08 15.81
N TYR A 144 -9.30 -4.26 15.91
CA TYR A 144 -8.16 -4.35 14.99
C TYR A 144 -7.17 -5.39 15.47
N ASP A 145 -6.68 -6.21 14.55
CA ASP A 145 -5.78 -7.33 14.84
C ASP A 145 -4.81 -7.53 13.68
N PRO A 146 -3.53 -7.15 13.84
CA PRO A 146 -2.52 -7.38 12.81
C PRO A 146 -2.31 -8.85 12.44
N ALA A 147 -2.51 -9.79 13.39
CA ALA A 147 -2.42 -11.22 13.09
C ALA A 147 -3.56 -11.71 12.17
N ALA A 148 -4.66 -10.96 12.10
CA ALA A 148 -5.75 -11.16 11.15
C ALA A 148 -5.67 -10.18 9.96
N TYR A 149 -4.56 -9.46 9.79
CA TYR A 149 -4.37 -8.42 8.77
C TYR A 149 -5.46 -7.35 8.78
N ASN A 150 -6.06 -7.05 9.96
CA ASN A 150 -7.15 -6.08 10.09
C ASN A 150 -6.66 -4.79 10.74
N ALA A 151 -6.64 -3.71 9.97
CA ALA A 151 -6.13 -2.40 10.37
C ALA A 151 -7.22 -1.31 10.47
N PRO A 152 -6.95 -0.18 11.18
CA PRO A 152 -7.82 0.99 11.19
C PRO A 152 -7.78 1.74 9.84
N GLU A 153 -8.95 2.24 9.37
CA GLU A 153 -9.07 3.02 8.13
C GLU A 153 -8.24 4.34 8.14
N SER A 154 -7.79 4.80 9.31
CA SER A 154 -6.88 5.95 9.40
C SER A 154 -5.54 5.73 8.68
N LEU A 155 -5.14 4.46 8.42
CA LEU A 155 -4.01 4.13 7.56
C LEU A 155 -4.25 4.61 6.12
N LEU A 156 -5.43 4.35 5.55
CA LEU A 156 -5.78 4.81 4.20
C LEU A 156 -5.82 6.34 4.12
N THR A 157 -6.32 7.00 5.18
CA THR A 157 -6.29 8.47 5.27
C THR A 157 -4.85 9.00 5.28
N ALA A 158 -3.93 8.31 5.97
CA ALA A 158 -2.52 8.69 6.01
C ALA A 158 -1.83 8.48 4.65
N LEU A 159 -2.10 7.36 3.96
CA LEU A 159 -1.58 7.08 2.61
C LEU A 159 -2.08 8.10 1.58
N SER A 160 -3.39 8.33 1.51
CA SER A 160 -3.97 9.33 0.61
C SER A 160 -3.46 10.74 0.93
N GLY A 161 -3.34 11.09 2.22
CA GLY A 161 -2.77 12.37 2.66
C GLY A 161 -1.30 12.55 2.32
N ALA A 162 -0.54 11.48 2.16
CA ALA A 162 0.86 11.46 1.72
C ALA A 162 1.02 11.50 0.19
N GLY A 163 -0.07 11.37 -0.58
CA GLY A 163 -0.06 11.45 -2.04
C GLY A 163 -0.19 10.12 -2.76
N VAL A 164 -0.55 9.03 -2.07
CA VAL A 164 -0.91 7.76 -2.75
C VAL A 164 -2.28 7.94 -3.41
N ASP A 165 -2.43 7.49 -4.65
CA ASP A 165 -3.65 7.55 -5.47
C ASP A 165 -4.26 6.16 -5.69
N LEU A 166 -3.40 5.14 -5.89
CA LEU A 166 -3.81 3.78 -6.16
C LEU A 166 -3.18 2.82 -5.15
N VAL A 167 -3.89 1.75 -4.85
CA VAL A 167 -3.35 0.66 -4.03
C VAL A 167 -3.56 -0.68 -4.72
N GLN A 168 -2.48 -1.47 -4.83
CA GLN A 168 -2.60 -2.87 -5.17
C GLN A 168 -3.33 -3.58 -4.03
N THR A 169 -4.40 -4.28 -4.36
CA THR A 169 -5.20 -5.07 -3.41
C THR A 169 -5.16 -6.56 -3.73
N ALA A 170 -4.55 -6.92 -4.89
CA ALA A 170 -4.26 -8.31 -5.25
C ALA A 170 -2.94 -8.75 -4.61
N ASN A 171 -3.01 -9.34 -3.42
CA ASN A 171 -1.88 -9.85 -2.63
C ASN A 171 -2.30 -11.05 -1.79
N THR A 172 -1.38 -11.58 -0.98
CA THR A 172 -1.61 -12.81 -0.19
C THR A 172 -2.72 -12.68 0.85
N VAL A 173 -3.10 -11.45 1.24
CA VAL A 173 -4.13 -11.22 2.28
C VAL A 173 -5.48 -10.77 1.71
N SER A 174 -5.62 -10.68 0.39
CA SER A 174 -6.82 -10.14 -0.30
C SER A 174 -8.14 -10.70 0.21
N VAL A 175 -8.19 -12.01 0.51
CA VAL A 175 -9.40 -12.71 0.99
C VAL A 175 -9.22 -13.33 2.38
N TYR A 176 -8.21 -12.92 3.14
CA TYR A 176 -7.92 -13.48 4.46
C TYR A 176 -9.14 -13.41 5.40
N ASN A 177 -9.87 -12.32 5.34
CA ASN A 177 -11.10 -12.10 6.08
C ASN A 177 -12.38 -12.46 5.27
N GLY A 178 -12.24 -13.33 4.25
CA GLY A 178 -13.33 -13.81 3.40
C GLY A 178 -13.89 -12.73 2.47
N VAL A 179 -15.01 -13.06 1.78
CA VAL A 179 -15.68 -12.14 0.83
C VAL A 179 -16.11 -10.83 1.51
N ALA A 180 -16.60 -10.94 2.76
CA ALA A 180 -17.02 -9.76 3.51
C ALA A 180 -15.85 -8.83 3.82
N GLY A 181 -14.67 -9.38 4.18
CA GLY A 181 -13.44 -8.63 4.40
C GLY A 181 -12.95 -7.96 3.12
N LEU A 182 -12.92 -8.69 2.00
CA LEU A 182 -12.58 -8.13 0.68
C LEU A 182 -13.50 -6.94 0.33
N SER A 183 -14.82 -7.13 0.39
CA SER A 183 -15.79 -6.07 0.06
C SER A 183 -15.67 -4.87 0.99
N SER A 184 -15.44 -5.10 2.30
CA SER A 184 -15.24 -4.03 3.27
C SER A 184 -13.96 -3.25 2.99
N THR A 185 -12.87 -3.94 2.64
CA THR A 185 -11.58 -3.35 2.28
C THR A 185 -11.70 -2.46 1.05
N LEU A 186 -12.30 -2.96 -0.03
CA LEU A 186 -12.51 -2.19 -1.25
C LEU A 186 -13.35 -0.92 -0.99
N ALA A 187 -14.45 -1.07 -0.23
CA ALA A 187 -15.27 0.08 0.15
C ALA A 187 -14.51 1.10 1.03
N ALA A 188 -13.59 0.66 1.89
CA ALA A 188 -12.75 1.55 2.70
C ALA A 188 -11.73 2.30 1.82
N VAL A 189 -11.08 1.61 0.89
CA VAL A 189 -10.14 2.18 -0.10
C VAL A 189 -10.83 3.28 -0.91
N GLU A 190 -12.01 3.00 -1.47
CA GLU A 190 -12.80 3.98 -2.24
C GLU A 190 -13.24 5.19 -1.39
N ARG A 191 -13.66 4.95 -0.12
CA ARG A 191 -14.02 6.06 0.81
C ARG A 191 -12.84 6.98 1.12
N ALA A 192 -11.63 6.45 1.15
CA ALA A 192 -10.40 7.24 1.33
C ALA A 192 -9.98 8.02 0.08
N GLY A 193 -10.69 7.84 -1.06
CA GLY A 193 -10.38 8.46 -2.34
C GLY A 193 -9.28 7.75 -3.11
N LEU A 194 -8.93 6.51 -2.72
CA LEU A 194 -7.92 5.67 -3.38
C LEU A 194 -8.60 4.74 -4.40
N LEU A 195 -7.85 4.32 -5.42
CA LEU A 195 -8.30 3.36 -6.42
C LEU A 195 -7.70 1.97 -6.15
N PRO A 196 -8.52 0.93 -5.97
CA PRO A 196 -8.02 -0.44 -5.82
C PRO A 196 -7.63 -1.02 -7.18
N VAL A 197 -6.59 -1.88 -7.19
CA VAL A 197 -6.11 -2.58 -8.39
C VAL A 197 -5.98 -4.08 -8.12
N GLY A 198 -6.60 -4.89 -8.97
CA GLY A 198 -6.43 -6.34 -9.05
C GLY A 198 -7.39 -7.17 -8.22
N THR A 199 -8.25 -6.55 -7.40
CA THR A 199 -9.37 -7.24 -6.76
C THR A 199 -10.70 -6.54 -6.98
N PHE A 200 -11.79 -7.28 -6.87
CA PHE A 200 -13.14 -6.85 -7.20
C PHE A 200 -14.11 -7.34 -6.13
N ALA A 201 -15.11 -6.53 -5.78
CA ALA A 201 -16.10 -6.91 -4.76
C ALA A 201 -17.00 -8.07 -5.22
N THR A 202 -17.16 -8.24 -6.52
CA THR A 202 -17.93 -9.33 -7.14
C THR A 202 -17.31 -9.74 -8.47
N GLU A 203 -17.56 -10.97 -8.88
CA GLU A 203 -17.20 -11.47 -10.20
C GLU A 203 -17.81 -10.63 -11.36
N GLU A 204 -19.01 -10.09 -11.14
CA GLU A 204 -19.63 -9.17 -12.11
C GLU A 204 -18.84 -7.87 -12.27
N GLN A 205 -18.34 -7.30 -11.16
CA GLN A 205 -17.47 -6.12 -11.21
C GLN A 205 -16.17 -6.45 -11.95
N ALA A 206 -15.55 -7.61 -11.68
CA ALA A 206 -14.35 -8.07 -12.39
C ALA A 206 -14.59 -8.14 -13.91
N ARG A 207 -15.73 -8.69 -14.33
CA ARG A 207 -16.11 -8.72 -15.77
C ARG A 207 -16.33 -7.33 -16.35
N GLN A 208 -16.99 -6.43 -15.61
CA GLN A 208 -17.28 -5.05 -16.09
C GLN A 208 -16.00 -4.23 -16.21
N THR A 209 -15.07 -4.36 -15.26
CA THR A 209 -13.78 -3.67 -15.28
C THR A 209 -12.74 -4.39 -16.14
N LYS A 210 -13.07 -5.59 -16.68
CA LYS A 210 -12.17 -6.42 -17.50
C LYS A 210 -10.87 -6.81 -16.80
N GLY A 211 -10.83 -6.77 -15.45
CA GLY A 211 -9.69 -7.18 -14.62
C GLY A 211 -8.59 -6.13 -14.44
N PHE A 212 -8.81 -4.86 -14.81
CA PHE A 212 -7.83 -3.79 -14.64
C PHE A 212 -8.45 -2.44 -14.27
N THR A 213 -7.62 -1.47 -13.90
CA THR A 213 -8.01 -0.10 -13.54
C THR A 213 -7.40 0.87 -14.56
N MET A 214 -8.24 1.68 -15.23
CA MET A 214 -7.80 2.71 -16.16
C MET A 214 -7.84 4.08 -15.48
N VAL A 215 -6.76 4.86 -15.59
CA VAL A 215 -6.67 6.23 -15.08
C VAL A 215 -6.33 7.18 -16.23
N GLU A 216 -7.07 8.28 -16.32
CA GLU A 216 -6.77 9.36 -17.26
C GLU A 216 -6.17 10.55 -16.49
N VAL A 217 -4.92 10.90 -16.82
CA VAL A 217 -4.18 11.97 -16.14
C VAL A 217 -3.30 12.70 -17.14
N LYS A 218 -3.36 14.04 -17.17
CA LYS A 218 -2.54 14.91 -18.07
C LYS A 218 -2.58 14.48 -19.55
N GLY A 219 -3.69 13.91 -20.01
CA GLY A 219 -3.84 13.46 -21.40
C GLY A 219 -3.24 12.07 -21.68
N PHE A 220 -2.74 11.37 -20.66
CA PHE A 220 -2.32 9.98 -20.74
C PHE A 220 -3.44 9.05 -20.25
N ARG A 221 -3.58 7.91 -20.90
CA ARG A 221 -4.40 6.78 -20.48
C ARG A 221 -3.50 5.70 -19.92
N VAL A 222 -3.48 5.55 -18.60
CA VAL A 222 -2.62 4.60 -17.88
C VAL A 222 -3.48 3.42 -17.42
N ALA A 223 -3.15 2.21 -17.87
CA ALA A 223 -3.77 0.99 -17.41
C ALA A 223 -2.92 0.37 -16.30
N PHE A 224 -3.51 0.16 -15.12
CA PHE A 224 -2.93 -0.60 -14.04
C PHE A 224 -3.59 -1.97 -13.98
N VAL A 225 -2.80 -3.03 -14.09
CA VAL A 225 -3.24 -4.41 -13.90
C VAL A 225 -2.46 -5.04 -12.77
N ALA A 226 -3.11 -5.70 -11.83
CA ALA A 226 -2.41 -6.34 -10.73
C ALA A 226 -2.75 -7.83 -10.66
N PHE A 227 -1.75 -8.62 -10.27
CA PHE A 227 -1.86 -10.06 -10.06
C PHE A 227 -1.15 -10.46 -8.76
N THR A 228 -1.66 -11.49 -8.10
CA THR A 228 -0.99 -12.11 -6.95
C THR A 228 -0.66 -13.57 -7.22
N LYS A 229 0.45 -14.05 -6.61
CA LYS A 229 0.81 -15.48 -6.64
C LYS A 229 -0.27 -16.37 -6.03
N GLY A 230 -0.98 -15.86 -5.02
CA GLY A 230 -2.00 -16.60 -4.28
C GLY A 230 -2.59 -15.76 -3.16
N VAL A 231 -3.34 -16.42 -2.30
CA VAL A 231 -4.10 -15.79 -1.21
C VAL A 231 -3.76 -16.45 0.14
N GLY A 232 -2.45 -16.54 0.46
CA GLY A 232 -1.95 -17.02 1.75
C GLY A 232 -2.24 -18.49 2.03
N ASN A 233 -2.01 -19.40 1.06
CA ASN A 233 -2.32 -20.84 1.14
C ASN A 233 -3.82 -21.15 1.37
N LEU A 234 -4.68 -20.15 1.27
CA LEU A 234 -6.13 -20.32 1.33
C LEU A 234 -6.66 -20.69 -0.07
N ARG A 235 -7.83 -21.26 -0.11
CA ARG A 235 -8.65 -21.29 -1.34
C ARG A 235 -9.49 -20.04 -1.39
N LEU A 236 -9.75 -19.54 -2.59
CA LEU A 236 -10.75 -18.51 -2.76
C LEU A 236 -12.08 -18.98 -2.15
N PRO A 237 -12.67 -18.21 -1.24
CA PRO A 237 -13.96 -18.58 -0.66
C PRO A 237 -15.05 -18.58 -1.74
N GLU A 238 -16.11 -19.36 -1.50
CA GLU A 238 -17.30 -19.36 -2.36
C GLU A 238 -17.82 -17.92 -2.57
N GLY A 239 -18.00 -17.52 -3.81
CA GLY A 239 -18.40 -16.16 -4.22
C GLY A 239 -17.24 -15.17 -4.37
N ALA A 240 -15.99 -15.60 -4.22
CA ALA A 240 -14.80 -14.81 -4.55
C ALA A 240 -14.06 -15.33 -5.80
N GLU A 241 -14.59 -16.35 -6.46
CA GLU A 241 -14.05 -16.86 -7.72
C GLU A 241 -14.07 -15.73 -8.76
N GLY A 242 -12.91 -15.43 -9.35
CA GLY A 242 -12.77 -14.30 -10.28
C GLY A 242 -12.76 -12.91 -9.63
N CYS A 243 -12.81 -12.81 -8.30
CA CYS A 243 -12.66 -11.52 -7.59
C CYS A 243 -11.20 -11.11 -7.35
N VAL A 244 -10.23 -11.97 -7.66
CA VAL A 244 -8.79 -11.73 -7.51
C VAL A 244 -8.08 -12.20 -8.77
N ASN A 245 -7.24 -11.35 -9.36
CA ASN A 245 -6.39 -11.76 -10.46
C ASN A 245 -5.21 -12.59 -9.91
N LEU A 246 -5.06 -13.80 -10.41
CA LEU A 246 -4.07 -14.77 -9.95
C LEU A 246 -2.98 -15.00 -11.02
N LEU A 247 -1.73 -15.24 -10.57
CA LEU A 247 -0.62 -15.63 -11.44
C LEU A 247 -0.59 -17.12 -11.76
N TYR A 248 -1.18 -17.96 -10.89
CA TYR A 248 -1.06 -19.41 -10.96
C TYR A 248 -2.43 -20.09 -10.88
N THR A 249 -2.61 -21.15 -11.66
CA THR A 249 -3.79 -22.02 -11.56
C THR A 249 -3.78 -22.86 -10.28
N ASP A 250 -2.58 -23.21 -9.80
CA ASP A 250 -2.32 -23.93 -8.55
C ASP A 250 -1.99 -22.99 -7.38
N TYR A 251 -2.55 -21.79 -7.37
CA TYR A 251 -2.31 -20.65 -6.47
C TYR A 251 -2.41 -20.96 -4.96
N ASN A 252 -3.00 -22.07 -4.58
CA ASN A 252 -3.18 -22.48 -3.18
C ASN A 252 -2.39 -23.75 -2.83
N THR A 253 -1.44 -24.15 -3.68
CA THR A 253 -0.65 -25.39 -3.49
C THR A 253 0.82 -25.16 -3.75
N THR A 254 1.28 -25.28 -5.01
CA THR A 254 2.70 -25.38 -5.33
C THR A 254 3.27 -24.20 -6.11
N TYR A 255 2.43 -23.31 -6.66
CA TYR A 255 2.83 -22.14 -7.46
C TYR A 255 3.76 -22.51 -8.62
N GLN A 256 3.48 -23.62 -9.32
CA GLN A 256 4.27 -24.12 -10.45
C GLN A 256 3.58 -23.90 -11.79
N ASP A 257 2.25 -23.84 -11.80
CA ASP A 257 1.44 -23.78 -13.01
C ASP A 257 0.98 -22.34 -13.27
N VAL A 258 1.78 -21.55 -14.00
CA VAL A 258 1.44 -20.18 -14.37
C VAL A 258 0.14 -20.15 -15.17
N ASP A 259 -0.82 -19.32 -14.77
CA ASP A 259 -2.08 -19.10 -15.51
C ASP A 259 -1.86 -18.22 -16.75
N THR A 260 -1.12 -18.77 -17.69
CA THR A 260 -0.78 -18.09 -18.95
C THR A 260 -2.00 -17.66 -19.74
N GLU A 261 -3.09 -18.44 -19.70
CA GLU A 261 -4.33 -18.13 -20.42
C GLU A 261 -5.08 -16.96 -19.75
N GLY A 262 -5.26 -17.00 -18.43
CA GLY A 262 -5.91 -15.92 -17.67
C GLY A 262 -5.14 -14.60 -17.77
N ILE A 263 -3.82 -14.63 -17.63
CA ILE A 263 -2.97 -13.45 -17.78
C ILE A 263 -3.10 -12.86 -19.19
N ARG A 264 -2.95 -13.67 -20.25
CA ARG A 264 -3.11 -13.20 -21.65
C ARG A 264 -4.50 -12.66 -21.93
N HIS A 265 -5.52 -13.28 -21.36
CA HIS A 265 -6.90 -12.80 -21.51
C HIS A 265 -7.03 -11.37 -20.96
N ILE A 266 -6.60 -11.12 -19.73
CA ILE A 266 -6.68 -9.79 -19.11
C ILE A 266 -5.82 -8.78 -19.90
N LEU A 267 -4.58 -9.10 -20.26
CA LEU A 267 -3.72 -8.21 -21.04
C LEU A 267 -4.34 -7.88 -22.40
N SER A 268 -5.00 -8.84 -23.05
CA SER A 268 -5.72 -8.58 -24.31
C SER A 268 -6.90 -7.59 -24.14
N GLN A 269 -7.59 -7.65 -22.99
CA GLN A 269 -8.62 -6.67 -22.64
C GLN A 269 -8.02 -5.28 -22.41
N VAL A 270 -6.87 -5.20 -21.71
CA VAL A 270 -6.11 -3.94 -21.53
C VAL A 270 -5.77 -3.33 -22.88
N GLN A 271 -5.17 -4.09 -23.79
CA GLN A 271 -4.76 -3.61 -25.12
C GLN A 271 -5.94 -3.19 -25.98
N SER A 272 -7.13 -3.82 -25.81
CA SER A 272 -8.34 -3.43 -26.53
C SER A 272 -8.81 -2.00 -26.20
N GLU A 273 -8.45 -1.48 -25.02
CA GLU A 273 -8.75 -0.12 -24.59
C GLU A 273 -7.73 0.90 -25.08
N LYS A 274 -6.64 0.47 -25.72
CA LYS A 274 -5.57 1.31 -26.26
C LYS A 274 -5.00 2.29 -25.23
N PRO A 275 -4.45 1.80 -24.11
CA PRO A 275 -3.76 2.65 -23.17
C PRO A 275 -2.50 3.27 -23.80
N ASP A 276 -2.04 4.38 -23.26
CA ASP A 276 -0.74 4.96 -23.59
C ASP A 276 0.38 4.29 -22.79
N ILE A 277 0.05 3.75 -21.60
CA ILE A 277 1.00 3.13 -20.66
C ILE A 277 0.29 1.94 -19.99
N VAL A 278 0.98 0.82 -19.86
CA VAL A 278 0.51 -0.36 -19.11
C VAL A 278 1.49 -0.68 -17.98
N ILE A 279 1.02 -0.61 -16.75
CA ILE A 279 1.79 -0.95 -15.54
C ILE A 279 1.20 -2.21 -14.91
N ALA A 280 2.04 -3.24 -14.76
CA ALA A 280 1.69 -4.45 -14.05
C ALA A 280 2.22 -4.40 -12.61
N LEU A 281 1.34 -4.61 -11.63
CA LEU A 281 1.65 -4.73 -10.21
C LEU A 281 1.66 -6.22 -9.88
N LEU A 282 2.81 -6.78 -9.51
CA LEU A 282 2.97 -8.23 -9.32
C LEU A 282 3.37 -8.56 -7.89
N HIS A 283 2.44 -9.15 -7.14
CA HIS A 283 2.71 -9.69 -5.82
C HIS A 283 3.18 -11.14 -5.96
N TRP A 284 4.50 -11.35 -6.04
CA TRP A 284 5.13 -12.56 -6.53
C TRP A 284 6.45 -12.93 -5.81
N GLY A 285 7.08 -14.03 -6.22
CA GLY A 285 8.34 -14.49 -5.60
C GLY A 285 8.11 -15.20 -4.26
N SER A 286 9.05 -15.10 -3.36
CA SER A 286 9.01 -15.68 -2.00
C SER A 286 9.30 -14.61 -0.96
N GLU A 287 8.63 -14.67 0.18
CA GLU A 287 8.93 -13.81 1.32
C GLU A 287 10.40 -13.96 1.74
N TYR A 288 11.05 -12.83 2.02
CA TYR A 288 12.44 -12.75 2.48
C TYR A 288 13.48 -13.39 1.53
N ASP A 289 13.15 -13.45 0.23
CA ASP A 289 14.06 -13.90 -0.83
C ASP A 289 14.10 -12.85 -1.95
N SER A 290 15.26 -12.19 -2.11
CA SER A 290 15.49 -11.21 -3.18
C SER A 290 15.98 -11.83 -4.50
N SER A 291 16.22 -13.14 -4.53
CA SER A 291 16.63 -13.85 -5.75
C SER A 291 15.49 -13.92 -6.76
N VAL A 292 15.84 -13.78 -8.04
CA VAL A 292 14.86 -13.88 -9.13
C VAL A 292 14.74 -15.33 -9.59
N SER A 293 13.54 -15.89 -9.46
CA SER A 293 13.26 -17.26 -9.91
C SER A 293 13.00 -17.32 -11.41
N LYS A 294 13.22 -18.51 -12.02
CA LYS A 294 12.89 -18.75 -13.43
C LYS A 294 11.41 -18.48 -13.74
N THR A 295 10.52 -18.79 -12.81
CA THR A 295 9.09 -18.53 -13.00
C THR A 295 8.78 -17.03 -13.02
N GLN A 296 9.50 -16.22 -12.24
CA GLN A 296 9.37 -14.76 -12.35
C GLN A 296 9.87 -14.25 -13.71
N GLU A 297 10.95 -14.82 -14.25
CA GLU A 297 11.42 -14.48 -15.60
C GLU A 297 10.40 -14.88 -16.68
N GLU A 298 9.80 -16.06 -16.58
CA GLU A 298 8.72 -16.52 -17.49
C GLU A 298 7.50 -15.59 -17.43
N ILE A 299 7.07 -15.16 -16.23
CA ILE A 299 5.97 -14.23 -16.06
C ILE A 299 6.36 -12.84 -16.60
N ARG A 300 7.58 -12.34 -16.34
CA ARG A 300 8.11 -11.10 -16.91
C ARG A 300 8.02 -11.11 -18.44
N ASP A 301 8.48 -12.18 -19.07
CA ASP A 301 8.47 -12.31 -20.53
C ASP A 301 7.04 -12.39 -21.07
N LEU A 302 6.12 -13.01 -20.35
CA LEU A 302 4.70 -13.05 -20.67
C LEU A 302 4.08 -11.64 -20.61
N MET A 303 4.42 -10.84 -19.60
CA MET A 303 3.96 -9.44 -19.45
C MET A 303 4.49 -8.57 -20.60
N LEU A 304 5.78 -8.67 -20.94
CA LEU A 304 6.37 -7.95 -22.08
C LEU A 304 5.67 -8.30 -23.40
N GLN A 305 5.41 -9.61 -23.65
CA GLN A 305 4.67 -10.06 -24.83
C GLN A 305 3.23 -9.52 -24.85
N GLY A 306 2.66 -9.24 -23.68
CA GLY A 306 1.32 -8.67 -23.51
C GLY A 306 1.27 -7.15 -23.64
N GLY A 307 2.42 -6.48 -23.88
CA GLY A 307 2.53 -5.02 -24.04
C GLY A 307 2.50 -4.27 -22.71
N VAL A 308 3.13 -4.84 -21.65
CA VAL A 308 3.38 -4.15 -20.40
C VAL A 308 4.66 -3.32 -20.52
N ASP A 309 4.62 -2.06 -20.10
CA ASP A 309 5.76 -1.14 -20.13
C ASP A 309 6.60 -1.18 -18.85
N VAL A 310 5.94 -1.44 -17.71
CA VAL A 310 6.60 -1.51 -16.40
C VAL A 310 5.98 -2.61 -15.54
N ILE A 311 6.84 -3.40 -14.89
CA ILE A 311 6.47 -4.29 -13.79
C ILE A 311 6.94 -3.67 -12.47
N LEU A 312 6.03 -3.60 -11.50
CA LEU A 312 6.28 -3.21 -10.13
C LEU A 312 5.99 -4.41 -9.22
N GLY A 313 7.05 -5.04 -8.74
CA GLY A 313 6.99 -6.25 -7.91
C GLY A 313 6.94 -5.92 -6.42
N THR A 314 6.29 -6.81 -5.66
CA THR A 314 6.09 -6.76 -4.20
C THR A 314 6.11 -8.16 -3.61
N HIS A 315 5.85 -8.34 -2.31
CA HIS A 315 5.75 -9.61 -1.57
C HIS A 315 7.03 -10.10 -0.90
N SER A 316 8.22 -9.90 -1.49
CA SER A 316 9.42 -10.42 -0.82
C SER A 316 9.80 -9.64 0.44
N HIS A 317 9.22 -8.46 0.66
CA HIS A 317 9.56 -7.50 1.72
C HIS A 317 11.01 -6.99 1.66
N LEU A 318 11.80 -7.46 0.71
CA LEU A 318 13.18 -7.05 0.45
C LEU A 318 13.25 -6.29 -0.87
N VAL A 319 14.16 -5.33 -0.96
CA VAL A 319 14.44 -4.65 -2.24
C VAL A 319 15.07 -5.64 -3.21
N GLY A 320 14.47 -5.81 -4.38
CA GLY A 320 14.93 -6.65 -5.47
C GLY A 320 15.61 -5.87 -6.59
N PRO A 321 16.13 -6.58 -7.62
CA PRO A 321 16.75 -5.96 -8.79
C PRO A 321 15.80 -5.07 -9.59
N LEU A 322 16.38 -4.06 -10.26
CA LEU A 322 15.78 -3.33 -11.37
C LEU A 322 16.41 -3.83 -12.67
N GLU A 323 15.59 -4.21 -13.64
CA GLU A 323 16.05 -4.76 -14.92
C GLU A 323 15.33 -4.11 -16.09
N MET A 324 16.10 -3.67 -17.11
CA MET A 324 15.56 -3.25 -18.39
C MET A 324 15.64 -4.43 -19.37
N THR A 325 14.48 -4.92 -19.82
CA THR A 325 14.40 -6.02 -20.79
C THR A 325 13.91 -5.47 -22.13
N THR A 326 14.62 -5.80 -23.23
CA THR A 326 14.20 -5.44 -24.57
C THR A 326 13.98 -6.71 -25.41
N ALA A 327 12.77 -6.85 -25.95
CA ALA A 327 12.44 -7.93 -26.87
C ALA A 327 11.55 -7.41 -27.99
N GLN A 328 11.80 -7.85 -29.24
CA GLN A 328 11.01 -7.50 -30.42
C GLN A 328 10.88 -5.99 -30.70
N GLY A 329 11.79 -5.17 -30.15
CA GLY A 329 11.76 -3.70 -30.28
C GLY A 329 10.98 -2.98 -29.17
N GLU A 330 10.34 -3.71 -28.27
CA GLU A 330 9.69 -3.18 -27.07
C GLU A 330 10.65 -3.26 -25.87
N THR A 331 10.62 -2.28 -25.01
CA THR A 331 11.45 -2.22 -23.78
C THR A 331 10.56 -2.06 -22.57
N MET A 332 10.83 -2.86 -21.53
CA MET A 332 10.11 -2.90 -20.28
C MET A 332 11.08 -2.75 -19.10
N LEU A 333 10.71 -1.94 -18.12
CA LEU A 333 11.39 -1.89 -16.82
C LEU A 333 10.70 -2.88 -15.87
N THR A 334 11.49 -3.75 -15.24
CA THR A 334 11.04 -4.62 -14.17
C THR A 334 11.71 -4.23 -12.85
N ALA A 335 10.93 -3.81 -11.87
CA ALA A 335 11.33 -3.80 -10.47
C ALA A 335 10.84 -5.10 -9.86
N TYR A 336 11.75 -6.03 -9.52
CA TYR A 336 11.33 -7.34 -9.01
C TYR A 336 10.71 -7.28 -7.62
N SER A 337 11.15 -6.33 -6.79
CA SER A 337 10.49 -5.95 -5.55
C SER A 337 10.91 -4.55 -5.11
N LEU A 338 9.95 -3.78 -4.65
CA LEU A 338 10.16 -2.45 -4.08
C LEU A 338 10.47 -2.47 -2.57
N GLY A 339 10.48 -3.66 -1.93
CA GLY A 339 10.60 -3.78 -0.48
C GLY A 339 9.41 -3.21 0.26
N ASN A 340 9.61 -2.65 1.45
CA ASN A 340 8.54 -2.16 2.30
C ASN A 340 8.41 -0.63 2.27
N LEU A 341 7.20 -0.12 2.07
CA LEU A 341 6.87 1.27 2.40
C LEU A 341 6.63 1.40 3.91
N LEU A 342 5.82 0.53 4.47
CA LEU A 342 5.47 0.53 5.90
C LEU A 342 5.33 -0.90 6.39
N SER A 343 6.36 -1.43 7.02
CA SER A 343 6.36 -2.71 7.70
C SER A 343 7.48 -2.77 8.73
N THR A 344 7.35 -3.63 9.74
CA THR A 344 8.44 -3.95 10.66
C THR A 344 8.66 -5.44 10.66
N GLY A 345 9.89 -5.87 10.40
CA GLY A 345 10.33 -7.24 10.54
C GLY A 345 11.31 -7.43 11.70
N GLU A 346 11.88 -8.62 11.80
CA GLU A 346 12.88 -8.96 12.81
C GLU A 346 14.28 -8.47 12.39
N GLU A 347 14.55 -8.41 11.09
CA GLU A 347 15.83 -8.00 10.51
C GLU A 347 15.80 -6.53 10.04
N SER A 348 16.97 -5.93 9.89
CA SER A 348 17.10 -4.54 9.43
C SER A 348 16.63 -4.36 7.98
N GLU A 349 16.77 -5.40 7.17
CA GLU A 349 16.41 -5.41 5.76
C GLU A 349 14.91 -5.31 5.54
N ASP A 350 14.10 -5.83 6.49
CA ASP A 350 12.64 -5.71 6.47
C ASP A 350 12.13 -4.28 6.67
N SER A 351 13.03 -3.37 7.08
CA SER A 351 12.72 -1.94 7.26
C SER A 351 13.07 -1.10 6.04
N GLN A 352 13.54 -1.71 4.95
CA GLN A 352 14.02 -1.04 3.74
C GLN A 352 12.99 -1.10 2.61
N GLY A 353 12.99 -0.08 1.78
CA GLY A 353 12.20 -0.05 0.56
C GLY A 353 12.68 0.98 -0.42
N LEU A 354 12.00 1.06 -1.55
CA LEU A 354 12.20 2.06 -2.58
C LEU A 354 10.92 2.86 -2.81
N VAL A 355 11.09 4.15 -3.08
CA VAL A 355 10.14 4.92 -3.89
C VAL A 355 10.74 5.04 -5.27
N LEU A 356 10.20 4.29 -6.24
CA LEU A 356 10.61 4.31 -7.64
C LEU A 356 9.78 5.36 -8.39
N LYS A 357 10.45 6.32 -9.02
CA LYS A 357 9.81 7.34 -9.85
C LYS A 357 10.09 7.04 -11.32
N LEU A 358 9.03 7.00 -12.11
CA LEU A 358 9.03 6.75 -13.55
C LEU A 358 8.70 8.05 -14.28
N GLU A 359 9.37 8.31 -15.41
CA GLU A 359 9.11 9.46 -16.27
C GLU A 359 8.74 8.99 -17.67
N PHE A 360 7.54 9.33 -18.10
CA PHE A 360 7.04 9.04 -19.45
C PHE A 360 6.92 10.31 -20.27
N THR A 361 7.23 10.20 -21.55
CA THR A 361 7.06 11.30 -22.52
C THR A 361 6.20 10.83 -23.69
N LYS A 362 5.16 11.60 -24.01
CA LYS A 362 4.26 11.36 -25.14
C LYS A 362 4.55 12.32 -26.27
N LYS A 363 4.85 11.80 -27.45
CA LYS A 363 5.07 12.56 -28.70
C LYS A 363 4.12 12.06 -29.78
N GLY A 364 3.07 12.81 -30.05
CA GLY A 364 1.98 12.36 -30.91
C GLY A 364 1.25 11.18 -30.29
N ASP A 365 1.19 10.03 -30.99
CA ASP A 365 0.57 8.81 -30.52
C ASP A 365 1.54 7.81 -29.85
N GLN A 366 2.82 8.21 -29.69
CA GLN A 366 3.83 7.35 -29.08
C GLN A 366 4.17 7.83 -27.67
N THR A 367 4.16 6.91 -26.73
CA THR A 367 4.55 7.14 -25.34
C THR A 367 5.74 6.25 -25.02
N GLU A 368 6.76 6.80 -24.39
CA GLU A 368 8.00 6.10 -24.04
C GLU A 368 8.34 6.35 -22.56
N LEU A 369 8.86 5.34 -21.88
CA LEU A 369 9.55 5.50 -20.60
C LEU A 369 10.89 6.19 -20.89
N THR A 370 11.00 7.48 -20.52
CA THR A 370 12.18 8.29 -20.82
C THR A 370 13.19 8.35 -19.69
N GLY A 371 12.81 7.90 -18.50
CA GLY A 371 13.71 7.84 -17.36
C GLY A 371 13.07 7.18 -16.15
N TYR A 372 13.92 6.73 -15.24
CA TYR A 372 13.50 6.33 -13.91
C TYR A 372 14.54 6.73 -12.86
N HIS A 373 14.07 6.93 -11.65
CA HIS A 373 14.89 7.26 -10.49
C HIS A 373 14.33 6.55 -9.27
N TYR A 374 15.18 6.17 -8.31
CA TYR A 374 14.72 5.58 -7.05
C TYR A 374 15.33 6.27 -5.83
N ASP A 375 14.52 6.44 -4.81
CA ASP A 375 14.88 6.91 -3.49
C ASP A 375 14.78 5.76 -2.49
N PRO A 376 15.92 5.31 -1.92
CA PRO A 376 15.90 4.34 -0.84
C PRO A 376 15.27 4.94 0.41
N ILE A 377 14.36 4.21 1.03
CA ILE A 377 13.70 4.59 2.28
C ILE A 377 13.96 3.57 3.38
N TYR A 378 13.87 4.03 4.62
CA TYR A 378 14.06 3.20 5.81
C TYR A 378 13.02 3.54 6.88
N LEU A 379 12.33 2.54 7.41
CA LEU A 379 11.43 2.72 8.55
C LEU A 379 12.22 2.66 9.85
N ALA A 380 12.52 3.82 10.41
CA ALA A 380 13.14 3.93 11.72
C ALA A 380 12.07 3.95 12.82
N GLY A 381 12.37 3.42 14.02
CA GLY A 381 11.39 3.40 15.09
C GLY A 381 11.91 2.93 16.45
N ASN A 382 11.03 2.98 17.46
CA ASN A 382 11.25 2.51 18.84
C ASN A 382 12.52 3.06 19.51
N GLY A 383 12.70 4.39 19.46
CA GLY A 383 13.82 5.06 20.11
C GLY A 383 15.11 5.09 19.28
N ARG A 384 15.17 4.41 18.13
CA ARG A 384 16.34 4.43 17.24
C ARG A 384 16.58 5.79 16.60
N THR A 385 15.51 6.58 16.38
CA THR A 385 15.63 7.96 15.83
C THR A 385 15.72 9.04 16.89
N GLY A 386 15.63 8.70 18.18
CA GLY A 386 15.42 9.69 19.24
C GLY A 386 13.99 10.25 19.33
N VAL A 387 13.08 9.85 18.46
CA VAL A 387 11.70 10.39 18.35
C VAL A 387 10.64 9.49 18.98
N GLY A 388 10.98 8.33 19.49
CA GLY A 388 10.05 7.44 20.22
C GLY A 388 8.87 6.86 19.42
N ALA A 389 8.79 7.13 18.12
CA ALA A 389 7.75 6.66 17.22
C ALA A 389 8.37 6.18 15.90
N PHE A 390 7.64 5.33 15.16
CA PHE A 390 8.07 4.93 13.82
C PHE A 390 7.96 6.12 12.85
N GLU A 391 8.94 6.23 11.95
CA GLU A 391 9.00 7.25 10.90
C GLU A 391 9.78 6.70 9.70
N ILE A 392 9.23 6.88 8.49
CA ILE A 392 9.93 6.58 7.23
C ILE A 392 10.93 7.71 6.97
N LEU A 393 12.18 7.35 6.68
CA LEU A 393 13.27 8.27 6.37
C LEU A 393 13.72 8.07 4.92
N ASN A 394 13.97 9.16 4.18
CA ASN A 394 14.77 9.10 2.95
C ASN A 394 16.23 8.90 3.35
N ILE A 395 16.81 7.75 2.97
CA ILE A 395 18.14 7.34 3.41
C ILE A 395 19.20 8.35 2.99
N ARG A 396 19.20 8.78 1.71
CA ARG A 396 20.23 9.70 1.18
C ARG A 396 20.17 11.08 1.81
N ASP A 397 18.95 11.59 2.02
CA ASP A 397 18.74 12.90 2.63
C ASP A 397 19.21 12.92 4.09
N GLU A 398 18.86 11.89 4.88
CA GLU A 398 19.24 11.83 6.29
C GLU A 398 20.76 11.62 6.48
N ILE A 399 21.41 10.81 5.63
CA ILE A 399 22.87 10.68 5.61
C ILE A 399 23.52 12.05 5.32
N SER A 400 23.05 12.75 4.27
CA SER A 400 23.57 14.07 3.89
C SER A 400 23.40 15.12 5.00
N LEU A 401 22.23 15.12 5.67
CA LEU A 401 21.95 16.01 6.79
C LEU A 401 22.89 15.73 7.98
N TYR A 402 23.09 14.46 8.34
CA TYR A 402 23.98 14.07 9.42
C TYR A 402 25.44 14.47 9.14
N GLU A 403 25.96 14.20 7.94
CA GLU A 403 27.32 14.54 7.51
C GLU A 403 27.56 16.05 7.41
N SER A 404 26.52 16.84 7.12
CA SER A 404 26.60 18.30 7.12
C SER A 404 26.58 18.92 8.52
N GLN A 405 26.71 18.08 9.57
CA GLN A 405 26.70 18.48 10.99
C GLN A 405 25.35 19.06 11.47
N TYR A 406 24.26 18.80 10.77
CA TYR A 406 22.92 19.07 11.29
C TYR A 406 22.59 18.02 12.35
N VAL A 407 23.25 18.19 13.51
CA VAL A 407 23.20 17.23 14.62
C VAL A 407 21.84 17.30 15.30
N GLY A 408 21.09 16.17 15.33
CA GLY A 408 19.96 16.03 16.24
C GLY A 408 18.68 15.42 15.68
N ARG A 409 18.59 15.13 14.37
CA ARG A 409 17.41 14.45 13.82
C ARG A 409 17.51 12.93 13.98
N VAL A 410 18.67 12.36 13.65
CA VAL A 410 18.93 10.93 13.82
C VAL A 410 20.13 10.69 14.75
N SER A 411 20.11 9.59 15.50
CA SER A 411 21.24 9.16 16.32
C SER A 411 22.36 8.61 15.44
N GLN A 412 23.59 8.49 16.01
CA GLN A 412 24.70 7.83 15.33
C GLN A 412 24.34 6.39 14.94
N GLU A 413 23.63 5.66 15.79
CA GLU A 413 23.19 4.29 15.51
C GLU A 413 22.28 4.23 14.27
N VAL A 414 21.33 5.14 14.16
CA VAL A 414 20.46 5.25 12.97
C VAL A 414 21.26 5.64 11.73
N TYR A 415 22.18 6.60 11.84
CA TYR A 415 23.06 6.98 10.72
C TYR A 415 23.86 5.79 10.17
N GLU A 416 24.47 4.97 11.06
CA GLU A 416 25.19 3.77 10.61
C GLU A 416 24.25 2.73 9.98
N ALA A 417 23.04 2.55 10.52
CA ALA A 417 22.03 1.68 9.92
C ALA A 417 21.60 2.18 8.52
N LEU A 418 21.41 3.49 8.34
CA LEU A 418 21.09 4.08 7.04
C LEU A 418 22.20 3.87 6.01
N LYS A 419 23.48 3.98 6.40
CA LYS A 419 24.61 3.70 5.49
C LYS A 419 24.66 2.25 5.06
N GLN A 420 24.49 1.33 6.01
CA GLN A 420 24.42 -0.10 5.70
C GLN A 420 23.23 -0.41 4.77
N SER A 421 22.05 0.16 5.05
CA SER A 421 20.86 -0.01 4.23
C SER A 421 21.05 0.55 2.83
N LEU A 422 21.71 1.71 2.68
CA LEU A 422 22.01 2.27 1.36
C LEU A 422 22.88 1.32 0.53
N GLU A 423 23.94 0.77 1.13
CA GLU A 423 24.84 -0.18 0.46
C GLU A 423 24.08 -1.45 0.03
N GLN A 424 23.26 -2.02 0.91
CA GLN A 424 22.46 -3.22 0.62
C GLN A 424 21.47 -2.96 -0.54
N VAL A 425 20.74 -1.85 -0.48
CA VAL A 425 19.78 -1.47 -1.52
C VAL A 425 20.46 -1.26 -2.86
N GLU A 426 21.61 -0.56 -2.90
CA GLU A 426 22.34 -0.33 -4.15
C GLU A 426 22.90 -1.62 -4.77
N VAL A 427 23.32 -2.58 -3.94
CA VAL A 427 23.72 -3.92 -4.41
C VAL A 427 22.53 -4.69 -4.98
N SER A 428 21.39 -4.70 -4.25
CA SER A 428 20.18 -5.40 -4.69
C SER A 428 19.65 -4.86 -6.00
N VAL A 429 19.55 -3.53 -6.14
CA VAL A 429 19.04 -2.89 -7.35
C VAL A 429 19.87 -3.23 -8.59
N LYS A 430 21.20 -3.35 -8.45
CA LYS A 430 22.13 -3.63 -9.55
C LYS A 430 22.40 -5.11 -9.81
N ALA A 431 21.82 -6.01 -9.02
CA ALA A 431 22.17 -7.43 -9.06
C ALA A 431 22.01 -8.09 -10.46
N ARG A 432 21.25 -7.49 -11.38
CA ARG A 432 21.08 -7.97 -12.76
C ARG A 432 21.68 -7.04 -13.84
N GLU A 433 22.32 -5.94 -13.47
CA GLU A 433 23.03 -5.10 -14.43
C GLU A 433 24.35 -5.74 -14.91
N GLU A 434 24.92 -6.67 -14.13
CA GLU A 434 26.23 -7.27 -14.37
C GLU A 434 26.17 -8.72 -14.95
N GLU A 435 24.98 -9.29 -15.19
CA GLU A 435 24.88 -10.59 -15.86
C GLU A 435 25.01 -10.41 -17.38
N PRO A 436 26.07 -10.96 -18.00
CA PRO A 436 26.35 -10.81 -19.43
C PRO A 436 25.44 -11.65 -20.34
#